data_521a9f51350d330736f04edc2c8c110d
#
_entry.id   521a9f51350d330736f04edc2c8c110d
#
_cell.length_a   1.000
_cell.length_b   1.000
_cell.length_c   1.000
_cell.angle_alpha   90.00
_cell.angle_beta   90.00
_cell.angle_gamma   90.00
#
_symmetry.space_group_name_H-M   'P 1'
#
loop_
_entity.id
_entity.type
_entity.pdbx_description
1 polymer ?
#
loop_
_entity_poly.entity_id
_entity_poly.type
_entity_poly.pdbx_seq_one_letter_code
_entity_poly.pdbx_strand_id
1 'polypeptide(L)'
;MYQSLVEIFGKERVSKDDFELLCYARDAGSLLPRNPEYVVVPTSKEEIQKLLRLARNERKPIVVRGAGSSMCGAPIPLVNGSIMMDLTRMRRLIDLNEESMSVLVEAGITWTEVIETLWGRGWELGLEGPWSAPSATVGGSIAVAAISMGAARYGGLGSQVLGLEVILPDGEMIRTGSGANPANLMVARDCNGIDMAGLFIGSHGTLGVIAEVALKMYPLHEAEDYFAFSFQDLSDAIEGLHGLAKYKIPYDSRMFVSPVPEEMDGKVGIVSMLKGRKDEVRDLGQLGRERMKASHGKEVPEFGKTYYQGRFTARAEAFGKAGPGWLEAAGFVPIKRYPEVAAPILDYFAARKTEIEKLKIKWSLGGLLETNAVNIPMALFCNESNSEAWKKIQDYLWELSDLMFNLGVSPYWIGHLNPYWKKKVGNFYRVYERIKKGLDPDGILNPGLL
;
A
#
# COMPACT_ATOMS: atom_id res chain seq x y z
N MET A 1 5.96 -8.82 -32.61
CA MET A 1 5.48 -8.65 -31.22
C MET A 1 3.97 -8.78 -31.11
N TYR A 2 3.13 -7.90 -31.69
CA TYR A 2 1.67 -7.96 -31.53
C TYR A 2 1.08 -9.35 -31.86
N GLN A 3 1.46 -9.95 -33.00
CA GLN A 3 0.97 -11.27 -33.40
C GLN A 3 1.34 -12.37 -32.39
N SER A 4 2.57 -12.34 -31.85
CA SER A 4 3.02 -13.31 -30.85
C SER A 4 2.25 -13.15 -29.54
N LEU A 5 1.89 -11.90 -29.16
CA LEU A 5 1.02 -11.65 -27.98
C LEU A 5 -0.40 -12.19 -28.21
N VAL A 6 -0.96 -11.99 -29.41
CA VAL A 6 -2.28 -12.56 -29.79
C VAL A 6 -2.27 -14.09 -29.77
N GLU A 7 -1.19 -14.74 -30.18
CA GLU A 7 -1.03 -16.20 -30.12
C GLU A 7 -1.02 -16.71 -28.64
N ILE A 8 -0.47 -15.94 -27.72
CA ILE A 8 -0.42 -16.32 -26.29
C ILE A 8 -1.78 -16.07 -25.60
N PHE A 9 -2.39 -14.91 -25.83
CA PHE A 9 -3.51 -14.41 -25.01
C PHE A 9 -4.86 -14.43 -25.72
N GLY A 10 -4.90 -14.55 -27.06
CA GLY A 10 -6.10 -14.26 -27.84
C GLY A 10 -6.28 -12.76 -28.08
N LYS A 11 -6.93 -12.40 -29.20
CA LYS A 11 -7.05 -11.02 -29.67
C LYS A 11 -7.78 -10.10 -28.67
N GLU A 12 -8.75 -10.64 -27.96
CA GLU A 12 -9.61 -9.91 -27.00
C GLU A 12 -8.89 -9.56 -25.68
N ARG A 13 -7.68 -10.09 -25.46
CA ARG A 13 -6.87 -9.85 -24.26
C ARG A 13 -5.53 -9.16 -24.55
N VAL A 14 -5.38 -8.65 -25.79
CA VAL A 14 -4.20 -7.90 -26.24
C VAL A 14 -4.66 -6.59 -26.86
N SER A 15 -4.23 -5.48 -26.28
CA SER A 15 -4.51 -4.17 -26.86
C SER A 15 -3.26 -3.42 -27.29
N LYS A 16 -3.42 -2.65 -28.36
CA LYS A 16 -2.53 -1.58 -28.83
C LYS A 16 -3.32 -0.33 -29.21
N ASP A 17 -4.59 -0.27 -28.79
CA ASP A 17 -5.47 0.87 -29.05
C ASP A 17 -5.08 2.03 -28.14
N ASP A 18 -4.88 3.22 -28.71
CA ASP A 18 -4.39 4.39 -27.99
C ASP A 18 -5.28 4.79 -26.81
N PHE A 19 -6.60 4.63 -26.91
CA PHE A 19 -7.52 4.91 -25.81
C PHE A 19 -7.36 3.92 -24.66
N GLU A 20 -7.25 2.63 -24.97
CA GLU A 20 -7.01 1.61 -23.94
C GLU A 20 -5.62 1.78 -23.31
N LEU A 21 -4.57 2.05 -24.10
CA LEU A 21 -3.22 2.32 -23.57
C LEU A 21 -3.21 3.51 -22.60
N LEU A 22 -4.00 4.56 -22.91
CA LEU A 22 -4.13 5.73 -22.05
C LEU A 22 -4.72 5.40 -20.67
N CYS A 23 -5.65 4.43 -20.59
CA CYS A 23 -6.22 3.96 -19.32
C CYS A 23 -5.15 3.31 -18.41
N TYR A 24 -4.08 2.79 -18.98
CA TYR A 24 -2.96 2.17 -18.27
C TYR A 24 -1.75 3.10 -18.06
N ALA A 25 -1.81 4.35 -18.58
CA ALA A 25 -0.71 5.30 -18.48
C ALA A 25 -0.50 5.88 -17.07
N ARG A 26 -1.45 5.65 -16.15
CA ARG A 26 -1.47 6.24 -14.81
C ARG A 26 -1.81 5.18 -13.75
N ASP A 27 -1.46 5.50 -12.52
CA ASP A 27 -2.04 4.88 -11.32
C ASP A 27 -3.05 5.83 -10.65
N ALA A 28 -3.40 5.62 -9.38
CA ALA A 28 -4.31 6.51 -8.66
C ALA A 28 -3.68 7.85 -8.28
N GLY A 29 -2.36 8.00 -8.41
CA GLY A 29 -1.65 9.25 -8.16
C GLY A 29 -1.61 10.17 -9.39
N SER A 30 -1.22 11.41 -9.14
CA SER A 30 -1.11 12.46 -10.17
C SER A 30 0.30 12.59 -10.75
N LEU A 31 1.05 11.48 -10.81
CA LEU A 31 2.33 11.42 -11.50
C LEU A 31 2.16 11.61 -13.03
N LEU A 32 3.24 11.98 -13.70
CA LEU A 32 3.21 12.17 -15.14
C LEU A 32 2.85 10.85 -15.85
N PRO A 33 1.83 10.85 -16.72
CA PRO A 33 1.38 9.64 -17.41
C PRO A 33 2.41 9.19 -18.45
N ARG A 34 2.48 7.87 -18.67
CA ARG A 34 3.26 7.29 -19.77
C ARG A 34 2.57 6.03 -20.30
N ASN A 35 2.27 6.02 -21.60
CA ASN A 35 1.60 4.90 -22.21
C ASN A 35 2.55 3.69 -22.35
N PRO A 36 2.06 2.45 -22.11
CA PRO A 36 2.71 1.25 -22.58
C PRO A 36 2.61 1.15 -24.12
N GLU A 37 3.36 0.22 -24.73
CA GLU A 37 3.22 -0.09 -26.16
C GLU A 37 2.09 -1.11 -26.41
N TYR A 38 1.90 -2.03 -25.46
CA TYR A 38 0.85 -3.05 -25.46
C TYR A 38 0.29 -3.23 -24.06
N VAL A 39 -0.97 -3.66 -23.99
CA VAL A 39 -1.59 -4.19 -22.77
C VAL A 39 -1.93 -5.65 -23.02
N VAL A 40 -1.64 -6.52 -22.06
CA VAL A 40 -2.03 -7.92 -22.06
C VAL A 40 -2.67 -8.31 -20.74
N VAL A 41 -3.68 -9.18 -20.79
CA VAL A 41 -4.46 -9.57 -19.61
C VAL A 41 -4.42 -11.09 -19.45
N PRO A 42 -3.44 -11.67 -18.76
CA PRO A 42 -3.33 -13.10 -18.50
C PRO A 42 -4.47 -13.63 -17.63
N THR A 43 -4.81 -14.90 -17.85
CA THR A 43 -5.79 -15.66 -17.05
C THR A 43 -5.19 -16.92 -16.45
N SER A 44 -3.91 -17.20 -16.76
CA SER A 44 -3.19 -18.35 -16.20
C SER A 44 -1.70 -18.05 -16.01
N LYS A 45 -1.07 -18.87 -15.18
CA LYS A 45 0.38 -18.80 -14.90
C LYS A 45 1.21 -19.16 -16.15
N GLU A 46 0.73 -20.09 -16.95
CA GLU A 46 1.37 -20.52 -18.18
C GLU A 46 1.43 -19.40 -19.22
N GLU A 47 0.40 -18.54 -19.29
CA GLU A 47 0.41 -17.35 -20.15
C GLU A 47 1.47 -16.34 -19.68
N ILE A 48 1.61 -16.13 -18.38
CA ILE A 48 2.66 -15.28 -17.80
C ILE A 48 4.04 -15.82 -18.13
N GLN A 49 4.27 -17.13 -17.95
CA GLN A 49 5.54 -17.78 -18.28
C GLN A 49 5.91 -17.61 -19.76
N LYS A 50 4.93 -17.81 -20.67
CA LYS A 50 5.14 -17.61 -22.12
C LYS A 50 5.49 -16.15 -22.43
N LEU A 51 4.78 -15.20 -21.81
CA LEU A 51 5.06 -13.77 -22.00
C LEU A 51 6.47 -13.40 -21.54
N LEU A 52 6.89 -13.85 -20.36
CA LEU A 52 8.22 -13.54 -19.81
C LEU A 52 9.34 -14.10 -20.68
N ARG A 53 9.20 -15.34 -21.17
CA ARG A 53 10.15 -15.94 -22.13
C ARG A 53 10.20 -15.17 -23.46
N LEU A 54 9.03 -14.78 -23.99
CA LEU A 54 8.96 -13.95 -25.19
C LEU A 54 9.63 -12.59 -24.97
N ALA A 55 9.30 -11.93 -23.87
CA ALA A 55 9.84 -10.61 -23.53
C ALA A 55 11.36 -10.65 -23.35
N ARG A 56 11.89 -11.69 -22.72
CA ARG A 56 13.32 -11.91 -22.57
C ARG A 56 14.01 -12.07 -23.92
N ASN A 57 13.48 -12.92 -24.81
CA ASN A 57 14.04 -13.16 -26.15
C ASN A 57 14.04 -11.88 -26.99
N GLU A 58 12.99 -11.09 -26.90
CA GLU A 58 12.81 -9.84 -27.67
C GLU A 58 13.35 -8.60 -26.95
N ARG A 59 13.90 -8.76 -25.73
CA ARG A 59 14.34 -7.67 -24.85
C ARG A 59 13.29 -6.59 -24.63
N LYS A 60 12.02 -7.02 -24.46
CA LYS A 60 10.89 -6.13 -24.24
C LYS A 60 10.66 -5.91 -22.74
N PRO A 61 10.57 -4.65 -22.30
CA PRO A 61 10.22 -4.33 -20.93
C PRO A 61 8.79 -4.78 -20.57
N ILE A 62 8.60 -5.32 -19.38
CA ILE A 62 7.30 -5.67 -18.83
C ILE A 62 7.03 -4.82 -17.59
N VAL A 63 5.85 -4.22 -17.53
CA VAL A 63 5.33 -3.56 -16.33
C VAL A 63 4.20 -4.41 -15.76
N VAL A 64 4.38 -4.89 -14.54
CA VAL A 64 3.38 -5.70 -13.84
C VAL A 64 2.39 -4.78 -13.13
N ARG A 65 1.08 -5.02 -13.33
CA ARG A 65 0.01 -4.22 -12.78
C ARG A 65 -1.08 -5.09 -12.15
N GLY A 66 -1.52 -4.72 -10.95
CA GLY A 66 -2.84 -5.08 -10.43
C GLY A 66 -3.86 -4.05 -10.91
N ALA A 67 -4.73 -3.56 -10.06
CA ALA A 67 -5.72 -2.53 -10.44
C ALA A 67 -5.13 -1.10 -10.60
N GLY A 68 -3.87 -0.87 -10.26
CA GLY A 68 -3.27 0.47 -10.34
C GLY A 68 -3.80 1.46 -9.30
N SER A 69 -4.27 0.98 -8.17
CA SER A 69 -4.86 1.79 -7.09
C SER A 69 -3.83 2.42 -6.14
N SER A 70 -2.54 2.19 -6.35
CA SER A 70 -1.45 2.87 -5.64
C SER A 70 -1.20 4.27 -6.20
N MET A 71 -0.37 5.05 -5.52
CA MET A 71 0.03 6.39 -5.91
C MET A 71 1.55 6.53 -6.08
N CYS A 72 2.26 5.40 -6.01
CA CYS A 72 3.71 5.40 -6.02
C CYS A 72 4.31 5.33 -7.44
N GLY A 73 3.48 5.22 -8.47
CA GLY A 73 3.92 5.12 -9.86
C GLY A 73 4.50 3.76 -10.25
N ALA A 74 4.47 2.75 -9.37
CA ALA A 74 5.02 1.44 -9.69
C ALA A 74 4.45 0.80 -10.98
N PRO A 75 3.13 0.92 -11.27
CA PRO A 75 2.56 0.37 -12.49
C PRO A 75 2.59 1.35 -13.69
N ILE A 76 3.38 2.42 -13.63
CA ILE A 76 3.56 3.36 -14.75
C ILE A 76 4.88 3.03 -15.47
N PRO A 77 4.89 2.82 -16.80
CA PRO A 77 6.12 2.54 -17.51
C PRO A 77 7.17 3.64 -17.35
N LEU A 78 8.40 3.32 -16.97
CA LEU A 78 9.52 4.27 -16.94
C LEU A 78 10.33 4.27 -18.23
N VAL A 79 10.21 3.23 -19.05
CA VAL A 79 10.88 3.08 -20.34
C VAL A 79 9.86 2.89 -21.46
N ASN A 80 10.20 3.35 -22.66
CA ASN A 80 9.35 3.19 -23.84
C ASN A 80 9.34 1.74 -24.32
N GLY A 81 8.29 1.37 -25.04
CA GLY A 81 8.17 0.03 -25.62
C GLY A 81 7.76 -1.06 -24.62
N SER A 82 7.29 -0.67 -23.44
CA SER A 82 6.87 -1.58 -22.38
C SER A 82 5.56 -2.29 -22.71
N ILE A 83 5.46 -3.55 -22.31
CA ILE A 83 4.22 -4.32 -22.29
C ILE A 83 3.64 -4.23 -20.89
N MET A 84 2.42 -3.70 -20.75
CA MET A 84 1.66 -3.72 -19.50
C MET A 84 1.02 -5.08 -19.32
N MET A 85 1.31 -5.77 -18.24
CA MET A 85 0.70 -7.03 -17.85
C MET A 85 -0.29 -6.80 -16.71
N ASP A 86 -1.58 -6.84 -17.03
CA ASP A 86 -2.68 -6.64 -16.08
C ASP A 86 -3.14 -7.97 -15.50
N LEU A 87 -2.91 -8.17 -14.21
CA LEU A 87 -3.23 -9.41 -13.50
C LEU A 87 -4.68 -9.46 -12.93
N THR A 88 -5.51 -8.48 -13.17
CA THR A 88 -6.85 -8.38 -12.56
C THR A 88 -7.82 -9.52 -12.91
N ARG A 89 -7.54 -10.29 -13.98
CA ARG A 89 -8.32 -11.49 -14.32
C ARG A 89 -7.85 -12.77 -13.60
N MET A 90 -6.70 -12.74 -12.95
CA MET A 90 -6.25 -13.82 -12.07
C MET A 90 -6.79 -13.56 -10.65
N ARG A 91 -8.07 -13.84 -10.43
CA ARG A 91 -8.81 -13.43 -9.21
C ARG A 91 -9.59 -14.54 -8.52
N ARG A 92 -9.13 -15.78 -8.62
CA ARG A 92 -9.77 -16.90 -7.93
C ARG A 92 -9.33 -16.97 -6.46
N LEU A 93 -10.26 -17.29 -5.57
CA LEU A 93 -9.94 -17.90 -4.30
C LEU A 93 -9.71 -19.39 -4.58
N ILE A 94 -8.46 -19.85 -4.40
CA ILE A 94 -8.02 -21.20 -4.82
C ILE A 94 -8.35 -22.23 -3.75
N ASP A 95 -7.99 -21.92 -2.49
CA ASP A 95 -8.20 -22.80 -1.35
C ASP A 95 -8.51 -22.00 -0.09
N LEU A 96 -9.42 -22.50 0.73
CA LEU A 96 -9.72 -22.01 2.06
C LEU A 96 -9.56 -23.18 3.02
N ASN A 97 -8.47 -23.18 3.78
CA ASN A 97 -8.12 -24.26 4.67
C ASN A 97 -8.34 -23.85 6.13
N GLU A 98 -9.43 -24.32 6.71
CA GLU A 98 -9.81 -23.99 8.09
C GLU A 98 -8.90 -24.65 9.11
N GLU A 99 -8.36 -25.84 8.81
CA GLU A 99 -7.46 -26.57 9.72
C GLU A 99 -6.11 -25.86 9.87
N SER A 100 -5.56 -25.33 8.77
CA SER A 100 -4.32 -24.56 8.78
C SER A 100 -4.55 -23.05 8.97
N MET A 101 -5.79 -22.61 9.08
CA MET A 101 -6.16 -21.19 9.19
C MET A 101 -5.51 -20.33 8.10
N SER A 102 -5.60 -20.78 6.86
CA SER A 102 -4.96 -20.14 5.72
C SER A 102 -5.91 -20.07 4.51
N VAL A 103 -5.76 -19.02 3.72
CA VAL A 103 -6.42 -18.86 2.43
C VAL A 103 -5.40 -18.65 1.34
N LEU A 104 -5.55 -19.40 0.24
CA LEU A 104 -4.74 -19.26 -0.98
C LEU A 104 -5.55 -18.57 -2.06
N VAL A 105 -5.03 -17.48 -2.60
CA VAL A 105 -5.69 -16.66 -3.60
C VAL A 105 -4.77 -16.34 -4.78
N GLU A 106 -5.35 -16.09 -5.94
CA GLU A 106 -4.63 -15.48 -7.07
C GLU A 106 -4.36 -14.00 -6.80
N ALA A 107 -3.25 -13.50 -7.34
CA ALA A 107 -2.74 -12.15 -7.06
C ALA A 107 -3.67 -11.01 -7.50
N GLY A 108 -4.53 -11.22 -8.48
CA GLY A 108 -5.44 -10.22 -9.04
C GLY A 108 -6.79 -10.10 -8.32
N ILE A 109 -7.08 -10.94 -7.32
CA ILE A 109 -8.29 -10.82 -6.50
C ILE A 109 -8.22 -9.55 -5.63
N THR A 110 -9.34 -8.87 -5.43
CA THR A 110 -9.39 -7.70 -4.55
C THR A 110 -9.52 -8.09 -3.09
N TRP A 111 -9.09 -7.18 -2.20
CA TRP A 111 -9.25 -7.40 -0.76
C TRP A 111 -10.71 -7.58 -0.36
N THR A 112 -11.61 -6.78 -0.93
CA THR A 112 -13.05 -6.88 -0.62
C THR A 112 -13.62 -8.24 -1.03
N GLU A 113 -13.27 -8.78 -2.21
CA GLU A 113 -13.71 -10.12 -2.63
C GLU A 113 -13.27 -11.22 -1.65
N VAL A 114 -12.02 -11.15 -1.16
CA VAL A 114 -11.53 -12.11 -0.15
C VAL A 114 -12.25 -11.93 1.18
N ILE A 115 -12.38 -10.70 1.67
CA ILE A 115 -13.02 -10.37 2.95
C ILE A 115 -14.48 -10.84 2.97
N GLU A 116 -15.26 -10.52 1.95
CA GLU A 116 -16.68 -10.91 1.86
C GLU A 116 -16.84 -12.45 1.83
N THR A 117 -15.94 -13.13 1.11
CA THR A 117 -15.96 -14.60 1.06
C THR A 117 -15.64 -15.22 2.41
N LEU A 118 -14.66 -14.70 3.13
CA LEU A 118 -14.27 -15.21 4.45
C LEU A 118 -15.35 -14.92 5.50
N TRP A 119 -15.89 -13.71 5.53
CA TRP A 119 -16.95 -13.35 6.49
C TRP A 119 -18.18 -14.24 6.35
N GLY A 120 -18.57 -14.59 5.13
CA GLY A 120 -19.67 -15.54 4.86
C GLY A 120 -19.42 -16.95 5.43
N ARG A 121 -18.19 -17.25 5.86
CA ARG A 121 -17.77 -18.54 6.43
C ARG A 121 -17.34 -18.47 7.90
N GLY A 122 -17.49 -17.31 8.53
CA GLY A 122 -17.08 -17.11 9.94
C GLY A 122 -15.56 -16.88 10.14
N TRP A 123 -14.86 -16.49 9.07
CA TRP A 123 -13.42 -16.19 9.09
C TRP A 123 -13.14 -14.73 8.70
N GLU A 124 -11.99 -14.23 9.07
CA GLU A 124 -11.49 -12.92 8.64
C GLU A 124 -9.98 -12.93 8.39
N LEU A 125 -9.49 -11.92 7.69
CA LEU A 125 -8.07 -11.61 7.61
C LEU A 125 -7.65 -10.73 8.79
N GLY A 126 -6.40 -10.84 9.24
CA GLY A 126 -5.84 -9.91 10.23
C GLY A 126 -5.76 -8.46 9.72
N LEU A 127 -5.69 -8.29 8.40
CA LEU A 127 -5.67 -6.98 7.74
C LEU A 127 -6.80 -6.89 6.72
N GLU A 128 -7.53 -5.76 6.71
CA GLU A 128 -8.61 -5.51 5.72
C GLU A 128 -8.09 -4.88 4.41
N GLY A 129 -6.80 -4.90 4.17
CA GLY A 129 -6.18 -4.26 3.01
C GLY A 129 -6.07 -2.73 3.15
N PRO A 130 -5.56 -2.06 2.10
CA PRO A 130 -5.47 -0.61 2.06
C PRO A 130 -6.86 0.02 1.94
N TRP A 131 -6.96 1.34 2.13
CA TRP A 131 -8.22 2.10 1.96
C TRP A 131 -8.86 1.95 0.58
N SER A 132 -8.09 1.53 -0.41
CA SER A 132 -8.56 1.18 -1.75
C SER A 132 -8.96 -0.30 -1.88
N ALA A 133 -9.22 -1.00 -0.80
CA ALA A 133 -9.56 -2.44 -0.77
C ALA A 133 -10.60 -2.90 -1.82
N PRO A 134 -11.64 -2.10 -2.17
CA PRO A 134 -12.58 -2.48 -3.22
C PRO A 134 -11.95 -2.63 -4.62
N SER A 135 -10.83 -1.95 -4.88
CA SER A 135 -10.10 -2.03 -6.15
C SER A 135 -8.70 -2.60 -6.02
N ALA A 136 -8.05 -2.46 -4.86
CA ALA A 136 -6.70 -2.95 -4.65
C ALA A 136 -6.64 -4.46 -4.69
N THR A 137 -5.77 -4.99 -5.56
CA THR A 137 -5.53 -6.43 -5.65
C THR A 137 -4.58 -6.89 -4.54
N VAL A 138 -4.73 -8.12 -4.08
CA VAL A 138 -3.88 -8.72 -3.04
C VAL A 138 -2.41 -8.72 -3.47
N GLY A 139 -2.10 -9.25 -4.65
CA GLY A 139 -0.72 -9.29 -5.16
C GLY A 139 -0.11 -7.91 -5.39
N GLY A 140 -0.90 -6.94 -5.91
CA GLY A 140 -0.45 -5.57 -6.08
C GLY A 140 -0.13 -4.89 -4.75
N SER A 141 -0.96 -5.10 -3.73
CA SER A 141 -0.72 -4.58 -2.38
C SER A 141 0.53 -5.17 -1.73
N ILE A 142 0.77 -6.47 -1.91
CA ILE A 142 1.98 -7.14 -1.42
C ILE A 142 3.22 -6.62 -2.16
N ALA A 143 3.14 -6.46 -3.49
CA ALA A 143 4.25 -5.96 -4.29
C ALA A 143 4.71 -4.55 -3.88
N VAL A 144 3.83 -3.71 -3.33
CA VAL A 144 4.16 -2.36 -2.83
C VAL A 144 4.25 -2.29 -1.30
N ALA A 145 4.13 -3.43 -0.59
CA ALA A 145 4.06 -3.51 0.87
C ALA A 145 3.03 -2.54 1.46
N ALA A 146 1.80 -2.55 0.93
CA ALA A 146 0.77 -1.57 1.24
C ALA A 146 0.43 -1.52 2.73
N ILE A 147 0.33 -0.31 3.31
CA ILE A 147 -0.24 -0.14 4.63
C ILE A 147 -1.72 -0.48 4.58
N SER A 148 -2.15 -1.27 5.54
CA SER A 148 -3.49 -1.83 5.62
C SER A 148 -4.17 -1.47 6.93
N MET A 149 -5.49 -1.43 6.93
CA MET A 149 -6.24 -1.40 8.19
C MET A 149 -5.96 -2.68 8.98
N GLY A 150 -5.76 -2.53 10.27
CA GLY A 150 -5.33 -3.60 11.16
C GLY A 150 -3.82 -3.61 11.45
N ALA A 151 -3.04 -2.75 10.78
CA ALA A 151 -1.59 -2.72 10.95
C ALA A 151 -1.14 -2.35 12.37
N ALA A 152 -1.94 -1.62 13.12
CA ALA A 152 -1.65 -1.29 14.52
C ALA A 152 -1.55 -2.55 15.41
N ARG A 153 -2.36 -3.57 15.12
CA ARG A 153 -2.39 -4.84 15.86
C ARG A 153 -1.51 -5.93 15.24
N TYR A 154 -1.62 -6.10 13.94
CA TYR A 154 -1.04 -7.24 13.21
C TYR A 154 0.27 -6.92 12.48
N GLY A 155 0.71 -5.66 12.48
CA GLY A 155 1.90 -5.22 11.75
C GLY A 155 1.66 -5.04 10.27
N GLY A 156 2.74 -4.80 9.53
CA GLY A 156 2.68 -4.59 8.08
C GLY A 156 2.17 -5.81 7.31
N LEU A 157 1.73 -5.57 6.08
CA LEU A 157 1.09 -6.58 5.22
C LEU A 157 1.92 -7.86 5.07
N GLY A 158 3.24 -7.73 4.98
CA GLY A 158 4.15 -8.88 4.90
C GLY A 158 4.04 -9.86 6.07
N SER A 159 3.62 -9.42 7.26
CA SER A 159 3.45 -10.28 8.43
C SER A 159 2.27 -11.26 8.31
N GLN A 160 1.35 -11.00 7.39
CA GLN A 160 0.16 -11.82 7.13
C GLN A 160 0.40 -12.84 5.99
N VAL A 161 1.49 -12.70 5.26
CA VAL A 161 1.84 -13.61 4.15
C VAL A 161 2.49 -14.88 4.71
N LEU A 162 1.90 -16.02 4.39
CA LEU A 162 2.41 -17.37 4.72
C LEU A 162 3.34 -17.91 3.63
N GLY A 163 3.12 -17.50 2.39
CA GLY A 163 3.94 -17.87 1.25
C GLY A 163 3.43 -17.21 -0.03
N LEU A 164 4.28 -17.23 -1.04
CA LEU A 164 4.01 -16.70 -2.37
C LEU A 164 4.34 -17.76 -3.42
N GLU A 165 3.54 -17.82 -4.47
CA GLU A 165 3.97 -18.42 -5.72
C GLU A 165 4.37 -17.29 -6.68
N VAL A 166 5.59 -17.33 -7.16
CA VAL A 166 6.20 -16.27 -7.96
C VAL A 166 6.75 -16.83 -9.26
N ILE A 167 6.51 -16.13 -10.36
CA ILE A 167 7.09 -16.44 -11.66
C ILE A 167 8.27 -15.49 -11.88
N LEU A 168 9.47 -16.04 -12.00
CA LEU A 168 10.72 -15.33 -12.21
C LEU A 168 10.84 -14.82 -13.66
N PRO A 169 11.72 -13.86 -13.95
CA PRO A 169 11.88 -13.27 -15.28
C PRO A 169 12.20 -14.26 -16.42
N ASP A 170 12.79 -15.41 -16.09
CA ASP A 170 13.07 -16.50 -17.06
C ASP A 170 11.88 -17.44 -17.29
N GLY A 171 10.79 -17.22 -16.54
CA GLY A 171 9.58 -18.05 -16.57
C GLY A 171 9.66 -19.27 -15.63
N GLU A 172 10.70 -19.40 -14.79
CA GLU A 172 10.70 -20.38 -13.71
C GLU A 172 9.67 -19.98 -12.64
N MET A 173 9.00 -20.98 -12.05
CA MET A 173 8.01 -20.76 -11.01
C MET A 173 8.52 -21.32 -9.68
N ILE A 174 8.47 -20.50 -8.64
CA ILE A 174 8.88 -20.90 -7.29
C ILE A 174 7.76 -20.70 -6.30
N ARG A 175 7.73 -21.54 -5.27
CA ARG A 175 6.90 -21.38 -4.07
C ARG A 175 7.80 -21.07 -2.89
N THR A 176 7.42 -20.10 -2.07
CA THR A 176 8.22 -19.67 -0.93
C THR A 176 7.74 -20.35 0.38
N GLY A 177 8.55 -20.24 1.42
CA GLY A 177 8.22 -20.82 2.73
C GLY A 177 7.99 -22.33 2.66
N SER A 178 7.03 -22.83 3.42
CA SER A 178 6.69 -24.27 3.45
C SER A 178 6.25 -24.84 2.10
N GLY A 179 5.75 -23.97 1.20
CA GLY A 179 5.36 -24.35 -0.17
C GLY A 179 6.55 -24.75 -1.07
N ALA A 180 7.80 -24.49 -0.66
CA ALA A 180 8.98 -24.97 -1.37
C ALA A 180 9.08 -26.51 -1.32
N ASN A 181 8.45 -27.16 -0.35
CA ASN A 181 8.20 -28.60 -0.39
C ASN A 181 6.88 -28.85 -1.15
N PRO A 182 6.92 -29.49 -2.35
CA PRO A 182 5.73 -29.69 -3.17
C PRO A 182 4.61 -30.52 -2.51
N ALA A 183 4.96 -31.31 -1.47
CA ALA A 183 4.00 -32.09 -0.71
C ALA A 183 3.33 -31.31 0.43
N ASN A 184 3.71 -30.03 0.63
CA ASN A 184 3.17 -29.20 1.71
C ASN A 184 2.37 -28.01 1.18
N LEU A 185 1.50 -27.48 2.05
CA LEU A 185 0.79 -26.22 1.81
C LEU A 185 1.69 -25.02 2.17
N MET A 186 1.33 -23.82 1.69
CA MET A 186 1.97 -22.58 2.11
C MET A 186 1.36 -22.11 3.44
N VAL A 187 1.82 -22.66 4.55
CA VAL A 187 1.31 -22.41 5.91
C VAL A 187 2.35 -21.81 6.86
N ALA A 188 3.61 -21.76 6.45
CA ALA A 188 4.70 -21.19 7.23
C ALA A 188 5.69 -20.48 6.31
N ARG A 189 5.98 -19.21 6.63
CA ARG A 189 6.91 -18.38 5.85
C ARG A 189 8.36 -18.64 6.26
N ASP A 190 8.61 -18.78 7.57
CA ASP A 190 9.94 -18.80 8.16
C ASP A 190 10.49 -20.24 8.22
N CYS A 191 10.67 -20.86 7.06
CA CYS A 191 11.23 -22.21 6.91
C CYS A 191 12.01 -22.35 5.59
N ASN A 192 12.75 -23.44 5.45
CA ASN A 192 13.62 -23.72 4.31
C ASN A 192 14.74 -22.67 4.08
N GLY A 193 15.23 -22.03 5.14
CA GLY A 193 16.36 -21.10 5.10
C GLY A 193 15.95 -19.63 5.04
N ILE A 194 16.43 -18.93 4.02
CA ILE A 194 16.19 -17.49 3.87
C ILE A 194 14.70 -17.23 3.59
N ASP A 195 14.15 -16.16 4.18
CA ASP A 195 12.81 -15.67 3.87
C ASP A 195 12.73 -15.17 2.41
N MET A 196 12.45 -16.10 1.50
CA MET A 196 12.31 -15.80 0.08
C MET A 196 11.07 -14.95 -0.22
N ALA A 197 9.99 -15.06 0.56
CA ALA A 197 8.80 -14.21 0.37
C ALA A 197 9.15 -12.74 0.58
N GLY A 198 10.02 -12.43 1.54
CA GLY A 198 10.50 -11.09 1.83
C GLY A 198 11.21 -10.40 0.67
N LEU A 199 11.77 -11.13 -0.28
CA LEU A 199 12.38 -10.56 -1.49
C LEU A 199 11.34 -9.94 -2.43
N PHE A 200 10.13 -10.50 -2.47
CA PHE A 200 9.08 -10.06 -3.39
C PHE A 200 8.11 -9.07 -2.76
N ILE A 201 7.97 -9.08 -1.43
CA ILE A 201 7.16 -8.11 -0.69
C ILE A 201 7.84 -6.73 -0.76
N GLY A 202 7.14 -5.73 -1.30
CA GLY A 202 7.70 -4.39 -1.50
C GLY A 202 8.68 -4.27 -2.68
N SER A 203 8.82 -5.33 -3.51
CA SER A 203 9.71 -5.30 -4.69
C SER A 203 9.18 -4.49 -5.86
N HIS A 204 7.97 -4.00 -5.82
CA HIS A 204 7.30 -3.27 -6.92
C HIS A 204 7.28 -4.06 -8.25
N GLY A 205 7.24 -5.40 -8.19
CA GLY A 205 7.25 -6.27 -9.37
C GLY A 205 8.57 -6.28 -10.14
N THR A 206 9.66 -5.82 -9.53
CA THR A 206 10.98 -5.78 -10.20
C THR A 206 11.75 -7.10 -10.15
N LEU A 207 11.44 -7.98 -9.20
CA LEU A 207 12.16 -9.24 -8.97
C LEU A 207 11.41 -10.48 -9.47
N GLY A 208 10.12 -10.38 -9.69
CA GLY A 208 9.25 -11.47 -10.11
C GLY A 208 7.80 -11.06 -10.16
N VAL A 209 6.97 -11.90 -10.76
CA VAL A 209 5.53 -11.73 -10.86
C VAL A 209 4.85 -12.58 -9.79
N ILE A 210 4.25 -11.96 -8.79
CA ILE A 210 3.45 -12.66 -7.78
C ILE A 210 2.19 -13.19 -8.46
N ALA A 211 2.03 -14.51 -8.50
CA ALA A 211 0.89 -15.18 -9.12
C ALA A 211 -0.16 -15.62 -8.09
N GLU A 212 0.29 -16.18 -6.96
CA GLU A 212 -0.58 -16.64 -5.87
C GLU A 212 -0.03 -16.20 -4.51
N VAL A 213 -0.93 -16.03 -3.56
CA VAL A 213 -0.64 -15.56 -2.21
C VAL A 213 -1.37 -16.42 -1.18
N ALA A 214 -0.65 -16.96 -0.22
CA ALA A 214 -1.22 -17.57 0.97
C ALA A 214 -1.22 -16.58 2.13
N LEU A 215 -2.39 -16.33 2.72
CA LEU A 215 -2.61 -15.40 3.82
C LEU A 215 -3.10 -16.11 5.07
N LYS A 216 -2.77 -15.56 6.25
CA LYS A 216 -3.32 -16.00 7.54
C LYS A 216 -4.80 -15.66 7.64
N MET A 217 -5.59 -16.59 8.17
CA MET A 217 -6.97 -16.34 8.58
C MET A 217 -7.10 -16.38 10.10
N TYR A 218 -8.16 -15.73 10.58
CA TYR A 218 -8.55 -15.67 11.99
C TYR A 218 -10.06 -15.93 12.09
N PRO A 219 -10.57 -16.45 13.22
CA PRO A 219 -12.00 -16.49 13.46
C PRO A 219 -12.58 -15.08 13.35
N LEU A 220 -13.78 -14.98 12.74
CA LEU A 220 -14.47 -13.70 12.60
C LEU A 220 -14.68 -13.07 13.97
N HIS A 221 -14.39 -11.79 14.09
CA HIS A 221 -14.56 -11.03 15.33
C HIS A 221 -16.04 -11.04 15.80
N GLU A 222 -16.23 -11.03 17.11
CA GLU A 222 -17.55 -11.01 17.75
C GLU A 222 -18.07 -9.58 17.98
N ALA A 223 -17.14 -8.61 18.09
CA ALA A 223 -17.46 -7.22 18.41
C ALA A 223 -16.45 -6.24 17.81
N GLU A 224 -16.92 -5.03 17.59
CA GLU A 224 -16.13 -3.84 17.27
C GLU A 224 -16.42 -2.75 18.30
N ASP A 225 -15.42 -1.94 18.65
CA ASP A 225 -15.57 -0.71 19.41
C ASP A 225 -14.76 0.40 18.78
N TYR A 226 -15.18 1.62 18.97
CA TYR A 226 -14.58 2.81 18.37
C TYR A 226 -14.46 3.91 19.39
N PHE A 227 -13.37 4.64 19.35
CA PHE A 227 -13.26 5.88 20.12
C PHE A 227 -12.47 6.93 19.32
N ALA A 228 -12.71 8.18 19.62
CA ALA A 228 -12.00 9.31 19.09
C ALA A 228 -11.68 10.32 20.18
N PHE A 229 -10.52 10.96 20.06
CA PHE A 229 -10.04 11.95 21.02
C PHE A 229 -9.44 13.15 20.28
N SER A 230 -9.70 14.35 20.79
CA SER A 230 -9.04 15.59 20.38
C SER A 230 -8.03 16.03 21.43
N PHE A 231 -6.95 16.69 20.98
CA PHE A 231 -5.85 17.18 21.80
C PHE A 231 -5.52 18.61 21.42
N GLN A 232 -5.11 19.43 22.41
CA GLN A 232 -4.63 20.79 22.20
C GLN A 232 -3.13 20.84 21.87
N ASP A 233 -2.40 19.76 22.18
CA ASP A 233 -0.98 19.64 21.95
C ASP A 233 -0.61 18.32 21.24
N LEU A 234 0.32 18.40 20.30
CA LEU A 234 0.78 17.24 19.54
C LEU A 234 1.56 16.25 20.43
N SER A 235 2.30 16.75 21.42
CA SER A 235 3.06 15.89 22.33
C SER A 235 2.13 15.03 23.18
N ASP A 236 1.03 15.60 23.68
CA ASP A 236 -0.01 14.88 24.42
C ASP A 236 -0.68 13.81 23.56
N ALA A 237 -0.99 14.14 22.29
CA ALA A 237 -1.54 13.17 21.34
C ALA A 237 -0.57 12.01 21.08
N ILE A 238 0.73 12.28 20.96
CA ILE A 238 1.77 11.26 20.77
C ILE A 238 1.95 10.40 22.02
N GLU A 239 1.86 10.95 23.22
CA GLU A 239 1.86 10.16 24.47
C GLU A 239 0.65 9.20 24.51
N GLY A 240 -0.54 9.69 24.16
CA GLY A 240 -1.73 8.86 24.01
C GLY A 240 -1.54 7.73 23.01
N LEU A 241 -1.09 8.07 21.79
CA LEU A 241 -0.84 7.10 20.72
C LEU A 241 0.22 6.06 21.12
N HIS A 242 1.30 6.49 21.78
CA HIS A 242 2.32 5.59 22.31
C HIS A 242 1.74 4.64 23.39
N GLY A 243 0.85 5.18 24.25
CA GLY A 243 0.12 4.38 25.23
C GLY A 243 -0.74 3.29 24.56
N LEU A 244 -1.44 3.62 23.46
CA LEU A 244 -2.19 2.64 22.70
C LEU A 244 -1.28 1.55 22.09
N ALA A 245 -0.19 1.96 21.47
CA ALA A 245 0.77 1.04 20.83
C ALA A 245 1.42 0.09 21.85
N LYS A 246 1.86 0.62 23.00
CA LYS A 246 2.52 -0.15 24.07
C LYS A 246 1.68 -1.35 24.55
N TYR A 247 0.38 -1.18 24.61
CA TYR A 247 -0.54 -2.22 25.07
C TYR A 247 -1.25 -2.95 23.93
N LYS A 248 -0.87 -2.66 22.66
CA LYS A 248 -1.46 -3.25 21.43
C LYS A 248 -3.00 -3.13 21.43
N ILE A 249 -3.51 -1.98 21.86
CA ILE A 249 -4.94 -1.76 22.08
C ILE A 249 -5.71 -1.73 20.76
N PRO A 250 -5.37 -0.87 19.76
CA PRO A 250 -6.22 -0.71 18.60
C PRO A 250 -5.96 -1.80 17.54
N TYR A 251 -7.01 -2.16 16.83
CA TYR A 251 -6.92 -2.83 15.55
C TYR A 251 -6.33 -1.87 14.49
N ASP A 252 -6.90 -0.68 14.39
CA ASP A 252 -6.43 0.42 13.54
C ASP A 252 -6.46 1.74 14.32
N SER A 253 -5.53 2.65 14.05
CA SER A 253 -5.53 3.98 14.65
C SER A 253 -4.94 5.02 13.71
N ARG A 254 -5.66 6.14 13.60
CA ARG A 254 -5.35 7.26 12.72
C ARG A 254 -5.23 8.54 13.50
N MET A 255 -4.29 9.39 13.09
CA MET A 255 -4.08 10.71 13.67
C MET A 255 -4.25 11.78 12.59
N PHE A 256 -4.92 12.87 12.93
CA PHE A 256 -5.13 14.06 12.10
C PHE A 256 -4.36 15.22 12.70
N VAL A 257 -3.46 15.82 11.93
CA VAL A 257 -2.66 16.97 12.37
C VAL A 257 -3.02 18.22 11.56
N SER A 258 -3.28 18.06 10.26
CA SER A 258 -3.73 19.15 9.39
C SER A 258 -4.37 18.59 8.11
N PRO A 259 -5.62 18.91 7.77
CA PRO A 259 -6.58 19.52 8.69
C PRO A 259 -7.04 18.53 9.77
N VAL A 260 -7.46 19.05 10.91
CA VAL A 260 -8.20 18.29 11.89
C VAL A 260 -9.68 18.33 11.51
N PRO A 261 -10.44 17.22 11.62
CA PRO A 261 -11.89 17.22 11.39
C PRO A 261 -12.63 18.26 12.24
N GLU A 262 -13.63 18.92 11.67
CA GLU A 262 -14.37 20.01 12.33
C GLU A 262 -15.07 19.58 13.62
N GLU A 263 -15.45 18.30 13.71
CA GLU A 263 -16.06 17.70 14.89
C GLU A 263 -15.09 17.55 16.07
N MET A 264 -13.78 17.67 15.81
CA MET A 264 -12.71 17.58 16.80
C MET A 264 -12.27 18.97 17.24
N ASP A 265 -12.73 19.42 18.41
CA ASP A 265 -12.33 20.68 19.03
C ASP A 265 -10.89 20.59 19.58
N GLY A 266 -9.88 20.64 18.69
CA GLY A 266 -8.48 20.52 19.06
C GLY A 266 -7.54 20.78 17.89
N LYS A 267 -6.24 20.73 18.17
CA LYS A 267 -5.17 20.86 17.17
C LYS A 267 -4.72 19.51 16.58
N VAL A 268 -5.08 18.43 17.26
CA VAL A 268 -4.77 17.05 16.81
C VAL A 268 -5.95 16.16 17.16
N GLY A 269 -6.33 15.30 16.23
CA GLY A 269 -7.34 14.26 16.44
C GLY A 269 -6.75 12.87 16.34
N ILE A 270 -7.20 11.94 17.19
CA ILE A 270 -6.91 10.51 17.06
C ILE A 270 -8.22 9.75 17.04
N VAL A 271 -8.34 8.82 16.08
CA VAL A 271 -9.46 7.90 15.98
C VAL A 271 -8.95 6.47 15.97
N SER A 272 -9.61 5.59 16.70
CA SER A 272 -9.20 4.19 16.84
C SER A 272 -10.37 3.24 16.74
N MET A 273 -10.10 2.06 16.17
CA MET A 273 -11.01 0.94 16.04
C MET A 273 -10.43 -0.28 16.76
N LEU A 274 -11.27 -1.01 17.45
CA LEU A 274 -10.96 -2.29 18.07
C LEU A 274 -11.84 -3.36 17.45
N LYS A 275 -11.30 -4.56 17.30
CA LYS A 275 -11.98 -5.76 16.83
C LYS A 275 -11.49 -6.97 17.62
N GLY A 276 -12.39 -7.89 17.94
CA GLY A 276 -12.04 -9.12 18.63
C GLY A 276 -13.22 -9.75 19.35
N ARG A 277 -12.95 -10.54 20.39
CA ARG A 277 -13.97 -11.10 21.27
C ARG A 277 -14.62 -10.00 22.11
N LYS A 278 -15.88 -10.18 22.49
CA LYS A 278 -16.65 -9.17 23.22
C LYS A 278 -15.98 -8.68 24.52
N ASP A 279 -15.44 -9.62 25.31
CA ASP A 279 -14.74 -9.31 26.55
C ASP A 279 -13.44 -8.55 26.31
N GLU A 280 -12.66 -8.99 25.35
CA GLU A 280 -11.40 -8.34 24.95
C GLU A 280 -11.63 -6.91 24.44
N VAL A 281 -12.59 -6.71 23.54
CA VAL A 281 -12.93 -5.40 22.97
C VAL A 281 -13.39 -4.43 24.05
N ARG A 282 -14.22 -4.90 25.00
CA ARG A 282 -14.66 -4.08 26.15
C ARG A 282 -13.47 -3.64 27.00
N ASP A 283 -12.61 -4.58 27.41
CA ASP A 283 -11.53 -4.31 28.35
C ASP A 283 -10.42 -3.44 27.70
N LEU A 284 -10.05 -3.74 26.45
CA LEU A 284 -9.13 -2.90 25.68
C LEU A 284 -9.71 -1.53 25.35
N GLY A 285 -11.01 -1.44 25.07
CA GLY A 285 -11.70 -0.17 24.82
C GLY A 285 -11.69 0.74 26.03
N GLN A 286 -11.94 0.19 27.22
CA GLN A 286 -11.82 0.93 28.48
C GLN A 286 -10.37 1.41 28.70
N LEU A 287 -9.39 0.51 28.60
CA LEU A 287 -7.98 0.84 28.78
C LEU A 287 -7.52 1.90 27.78
N GLY A 288 -7.96 1.81 26.51
CA GLY A 288 -7.64 2.80 25.47
C GLY A 288 -8.13 4.20 25.84
N ARG A 289 -9.40 4.31 26.25
CA ARG A 289 -9.99 5.59 26.69
C ARG A 289 -9.28 6.16 27.94
N GLU A 290 -8.91 5.31 28.89
CA GLU A 290 -8.13 5.72 30.06
C GLU A 290 -6.75 6.29 29.67
N ARG A 291 -6.04 5.63 28.73
CA ARG A 291 -4.73 6.11 28.23
C ARG A 291 -4.85 7.45 27.52
N MET A 292 -5.87 7.62 26.67
CA MET A 292 -6.10 8.86 25.96
C MET A 292 -6.44 10.01 26.94
N LYS A 293 -7.29 9.76 27.93
CA LYS A 293 -7.62 10.75 28.98
C LYS A 293 -6.42 11.11 29.85
N ALA A 294 -5.59 10.12 30.22
CA ALA A 294 -4.36 10.34 30.98
C ALA A 294 -3.33 11.21 30.21
N SER A 295 -3.43 11.27 28.89
CA SER A 295 -2.64 12.15 28.02
C SER A 295 -3.39 13.44 27.64
N HIS A 296 -4.29 13.92 28.47
CA HIS A 296 -5.08 15.15 28.31
C HIS A 296 -6.03 15.17 27.09
N GLY A 297 -6.33 14.01 26.51
CA GLY A 297 -7.29 13.89 25.41
C GLY A 297 -8.72 14.12 25.88
N LYS A 298 -9.49 14.85 25.06
CA LYS A 298 -10.93 15.04 25.21
C LYS A 298 -11.65 14.08 24.24
N GLU A 299 -12.49 13.20 24.79
CA GLU A 299 -13.25 12.25 23.98
C GLU A 299 -14.25 12.95 23.06
N VAL A 300 -14.34 12.49 21.80
CA VAL A 300 -15.28 12.99 20.80
C VAL A 300 -16.26 11.85 20.50
N PRO A 301 -17.43 11.84 21.15
CA PRO A 301 -18.41 10.77 20.98
C PRO A 301 -18.86 10.63 19.53
N GLU A 302 -19.23 9.42 19.13
CA GLU A 302 -19.77 9.03 17.81
C GLU A 302 -18.81 9.23 16.62
N PHE A 303 -17.82 10.13 16.69
CA PHE A 303 -16.92 10.39 15.56
C PHE A 303 -16.16 9.12 15.13
N GLY A 304 -15.64 8.35 16.07
CA GLY A 304 -14.91 7.12 15.77
C GLY A 304 -15.75 6.12 14.98
N LYS A 305 -16.98 5.91 15.41
CA LYS A 305 -17.93 5.01 14.73
C LYS A 305 -18.27 5.51 13.31
N THR A 306 -18.63 6.77 13.18
CA THR A 306 -18.95 7.38 11.87
C THR A 306 -17.78 7.29 10.91
N TYR A 307 -16.55 7.55 11.38
CA TYR A 307 -15.34 7.49 10.59
C TYR A 307 -15.08 6.08 10.01
N TYR A 308 -15.16 5.04 10.85
CA TYR A 308 -14.86 3.68 10.40
C TYR A 308 -16.02 2.98 9.68
N GLN A 309 -17.25 3.36 9.91
CA GLN A 309 -18.39 2.84 9.14
C GLN A 309 -18.29 3.17 7.64
N GLY A 310 -17.71 4.33 7.33
CA GLY A 310 -17.45 4.76 5.95
C GLY A 310 -16.07 4.36 5.40
N ARG A 311 -15.29 3.51 6.09
CA ARG A 311 -13.86 3.31 5.82
C ARG A 311 -13.47 2.96 4.37
N PHE A 312 -14.33 2.28 3.63
CA PHE A 312 -14.07 1.94 2.23
C PHE A 312 -14.67 2.93 1.22
N THR A 313 -15.60 3.79 1.63
CA THR A 313 -16.28 4.77 0.77
C THR A 313 -15.83 6.20 1.03
N ALA A 314 -15.53 6.55 2.28
CA ALA A 314 -15.16 7.90 2.70
C ALA A 314 -13.94 8.46 1.94
N ARG A 315 -13.03 7.60 1.49
CA ARG A 315 -11.86 8.02 0.72
C ARG A 315 -12.26 8.61 -0.64
N ALA A 316 -13.15 7.96 -1.36
CA ALA A 316 -13.64 8.47 -2.65
C ALA A 316 -14.32 9.85 -2.48
N GLU A 317 -15.08 10.03 -1.42
CA GLU A 317 -15.74 11.31 -1.10
C GLU A 317 -14.73 12.38 -0.68
N ALA A 318 -13.76 12.05 0.17
CA ALA A 318 -12.74 12.99 0.61
C ALA A 318 -11.89 13.50 -0.57
N PHE A 319 -11.52 12.61 -1.50
CA PHE A 319 -10.75 12.98 -2.68
C PHE A 319 -11.57 13.78 -3.68
N GLY A 320 -12.85 13.45 -3.89
CA GLY A 320 -13.74 14.26 -4.70
C GLY A 320 -13.84 15.71 -4.20
N LYS A 321 -13.84 15.93 -2.88
CA LYS A 321 -13.86 17.26 -2.27
C LYS A 321 -12.49 17.97 -2.29
N ALA A 322 -11.38 17.22 -2.22
CA ALA A 322 -10.03 17.78 -2.20
C ALA A 322 -9.54 18.20 -3.60
N GLY A 323 -9.96 17.50 -4.64
CA GLY A 323 -9.56 17.67 -6.03
C GLY A 323 -9.17 16.33 -6.65
N PRO A 324 -9.26 16.18 -7.98
CA PRO A 324 -8.95 14.91 -8.65
C PRO A 324 -7.46 14.56 -8.64
N GLY A 325 -6.57 15.56 -8.52
CA GLY A 325 -5.12 15.36 -8.47
C GLY A 325 -4.64 15.10 -7.06
N TRP A 326 -3.87 13.99 -6.88
CA TRP A 326 -3.35 13.58 -5.60
C TRP A 326 -1.93 13.01 -5.71
N LEU A 327 -1.04 13.51 -4.84
CA LEU A 327 0.30 12.97 -4.61
C LEU A 327 0.55 12.81 -3.11
N GLU A 328 1.39 11.88 -2.73
CA GLU A 328 1.71 11.64 -1.33
C GLU A 328 3.20 11.33 -1.14
N ALA A 329 3.83 12.03 -0.22
CA ALA A 329 5.08 11.62 0.40
C ALA A 329 4.74 10.94 1.74
N ALA A 330 5.22 9.71 1.92
CA ALA A 330 4.92 8.95 3.12
C ALA A 330 6.15 8.15 3.60
N GLY A 331 6.23 7.93 4.90
CA GLY A 331 7.30 7.12 5.47
C GLY A 331 7.11 6.85 6.95
N PHE A 332 8.01 6.04 7.51
CA PHE A 332 7.93 5.57 8.89
C PHE A 332 8.88 6.34 9.80
N VAL A 333 8.41 6.61 11.01
CA VAL A 333 9.20 7.20 12.09
C VAL A 333 8.81 6.53 13.41
N PRO A 334 9.75 6.41 14.39
CA PRO A 334 9.38 6.00 15.75
C PRO A 334 8.32 6.94 16.33
N ILE A 335 7.32 6.39 17.03
CA ILE A 335 6.15 7.15 17.51
C ILE A 335 6.54 8.46 18.20
N LYS A 336 7.49 8.39 19.14
CA LYS A 336 7.94 9.55 19.92
C LYS A 336 8.67 10.63 19.12
N ARG A 337 9.19 10.29 17.94
CA ARG A 337 9.87 11.25 17.05
C ARG A 337 8.93 11.97 16.09
N TYR A 338 7.65 11.60 16.07
CA TYR A 338 6.67 12.21 15.16
C TYR A 338 6.65 13.75 15.23
N PRO A 339 6.64 14.41 16.42
CA PRO A 339 6.64 15.88 16.53
C PRO A 339 7.85 16.54 15.87
N GLU A 340 9.05 15.91 15.95
CA GLU A 340 10.28 16.42 15.36
C GLU A 340 10.21 16.47 13.82
N VAL A 341 9.37 15.63 13.22
CA VAL A 341 9.15 15.60 11.77
C VAL A 341 7.96 16.47 11.38
N ALA A 342 6.88 16.43 12.16
CA ALA A 342 5.66 17.18 11.85
C ALA A 342 5.88 18.70 11.88
N ALA A 343 6.61 19.23 12.87
CA ALA A 343 6.83 20.68 13.00
C ALA A 343 7.51 21.30 11.77
N PRO A 344 8.64 20.80 11.24
CA PRO A 344 9.24 21.33 10.02
C PRO A 344 8.33 21.23 8.78
N ILE A 345 7.46 20.19 8.69
CA ILE A 345 6.49 20.08 7.60
C ILE A 345 5.41 21.15 7.70
N LEU A 346 4.90 21.41 8.91
CA LEU A 346 3.94 22.49 9.15
C LEU A 346 4.54 23.86 8.82
N ASP A 347 5.80 24.12 9.23
CA ASP A 347 6.52 25.35 8.90
C ASP A 347 6.73 25.51 7.39
N TYR A 348 7.02 24.41 6.67
CA TYR A 348 7.16 24.39 5.22
C TYR A 348 5.89 24.90 4.53
N PHE A 349 4.71 24.43 4.97
CA PHE A 349 3.44 24.87 4.41
C PHE A 349 3.05 26.29 4.87
N ALA A 350 3.33 26.65 6.12
CA ALA A 350 3.09 28.00 6.61
C ALA A 350 3.86 29.06 5.80
N ALA A 351 5.12 28.79 5.47
CA ALA A 351 5.96 29.66 4.65
C ALA A 351 5.44 29.81 3.19
N ARG A 352 4.63 28.88 2.69
CA ARG A 352 4.09 28.84 1.31
C ARG A 352 2.59 29.14 1.23
N LYS A 353 1.99 29.58 2.31
CA LYS A 353 0.53 29.77 2.44
C LYS A 353 -0.07 30.56 1.28
N THR A 354 0.52 31.72 0.93
CA THR A 354 0.02 32.60 -0.15
C THR A 354 0.05 31.92 -1.52
N GLU A 355 1.10 31.16 -1.83
CA GLU A 355 1.22 30.41 -3.10
C GLU A 355 0.20 29.27 -3.16
N ILE A 356 0.07 28.53 -2.07
CA ILE A 356 -0.86 27.40 -1.93
C ILE A 356 -2.32 27.87 -2.10
N GLU A 357 -2.69 28.97 -1.44
CA GLU A 357 -4.02 29.56 -1.56
C GLU A 357 -4.31 30.08 -2.98
N LYS A 358 -3.34 30.78 -3.61
CA LYS A 358 -3.43 31.25 -4.98
C LYS A 358 -3.68 30.12 -5.98
N LEU A 359 -2.94 29.00 -5.83
CA LEU A 359 -3.03 27.85 -6.71
C LEU A 359 -4.17 26.89 -6.33
N LYS A 360 -4.88 27.15 -5.24
CA LYS A 360 -5.93 26.29 -4.67
C LYS A 360 -5.43 24.86 -4.41
N ILE A 361 -4.16 24.73 -4.03
CA ILE A 361 -3.58 23.47 -3.57
C ILE A 361 -4.11 23.20 -2.16
N LYS A 362 -4.52 21.95 -1.91
CA LYS A 362 -4.84 21.46 -0.56
C LYS A 362 -3.78 20.47 -0.13
N TRP A 363 -3.60 20.31 1.15
CA TRP A 363 -2.66 19.34 1.70
C TRP A 363 -3.17 18.77 3.02
N SER A 364 -2.67 17.61 3.39
CA SER A 364 -2.97 17.01 4.68
C SER A 364 -1.73 16.34 5.29
N LEU A 365 -1.64 16.38 6.61
CA LEU A 365 -0.64 15.70 7.41
C LEU A 365 -1.34 14.89 8.49
N GLY A 366 -0.98 13.63 8.61
CA GLY A 366 -1.57 12.72 9.58
C GLY A 366 -0.59 11.66 10.07
N GLY A 367 -1.12 10.64 10.73
CA GLY A 367 -0.37 9.49 11.20
C GLY A 367 -1.20 8.22 11.14
N LEU A 368 -0.57 7.11 10.76
CA LEU A 368 -1.14 5.78 10.81
C LEU A 368 -0.27 4.92 11.70
N LEU A 369 -0.85 4.41 12.79
CA LEU A 369 -0.12 3.53 13.70
C LEU A 369 0.12 2.16 13.05
N GLU A 370 1.38 1.73 13.03
CA GLU A 370 1.79 0.38 12.68
C GLU A 370 2.66 -0.17 13.80
N THR A 371 2.09 -0.97 14.66
CA THR A 371 2.72 -1.57 15.85
C THR A 371 3.55 -0.58 16.68
N ASN A 372 4.82 -0.38 16.35
CA ASN A 372 5.80 0.43 17.10
C ASN A 372 6.27 1.69 16.35
N ALA A 373 5.72 1.96 15.19
CA ALA A 373 6.03 3.11 14.35
C ALA A 373 4.77 3.84 13.91
N VAL A 374 4.92 5.08 13.46
CA VAL A 374 3.87 5.83 12.79
C VAL A 374 4.29 6.03 11.34
N ASN A 375 3.43 5.63 10.41
CA ASN A 375 3.52 6.11 9.05
C ASN A 375 3.01 7.55 9.00
N ILE A 376 3.78 8.44 8.41
CA ILE A 376 3.44 9.85 8.20
C ILE A 376 3.00 10.01 6.75
N PRO A 377 1.69 10.00 6.44
CA PRO A 377 1.18 10.40 5.15
C PRO A 377 1.14 11.93 5.06
N MET A 378 1.84 12.48 4.10
CA MET A 378 1.75 13.89 3.72
C MET A 378 1.21 13.95 2.30
N ALA A 379 -0.07 14.32 2.17
CA ALA A 379 -0.77 14.33 0.91
C ALA A 379 -0.94 15.75 0.35
N LEU A 380 -0.85 15.85 -0.97
CA LEU A 380 -1.04 17.07 -1.77
C LEU A 380 -2.18 16.86 -2.75
N PHE A 381 -3.07 17.83 -2.87
CA PHE A 381 -4.23 17.78 -3.75
C PHE A 381 -4.32 19.03 -4.62
N CYS A 382 -4.68 18.86 -5.87
CA CYS A 382 -4.98 19.97 -6.76
C CYS A 382 -6.03 19.59 -7.81
N ASN A 383 -6.53 20.59 -8.54
CA ASN A 383 -7.24 20.34 -9.77
C ASN A 383 -6.21 20.17 -10.91
N GLU A 384 -6.12 18.99 -11.51
CA GLU A 384 -5.17 18.68 -12.59
C GLU A 384 -5.40 19.49 -13.87
N SER A 385 -6.59 20.04 -14.07
CA SER A 385 -6.82 20.98 -15.18
C SER A 385 -6.09 22.33 -15.01
N ASN A 386 -5.65 22.64 -13.78
CA ASN A 386 -4.73 23.72 -13.49
C ASN A 386 -3.29 23.22 -13.62
N SER A 387 -2.70 23.41 -14.81
CA SER A 387 -1.34 22.92 -15.11
C SER A 387 -0.25 23.51 -14.20
N GLU A 388 -0.42 24.76 -13.72
CA GLU A 388 0.52 25.41 -12.78
C GLU A 388 0.44 24.71 -11.41
N ALA A 389 -0.75 24.47 -10.88
CA ALA A 389 -0.93 23.74 -9.63
C ALA A 389 -0.44 22.29 -9.72
N TRP A 390 -0.75 21.62 -10.84
CA TRP A 390 -0.31 20.24 -11.05
C TRP A 390 1.21 20.11 -11.11
N LYS A 391 1.90 21.01 -11.83
CA LYS A 391 3.36 21.06 -11.83
C LYS A 391 3.90 21.36 -10.44
N LYS A 392 3.27 22.29 -9.71
CA LYS A 392 3.75 22.69 -8.38
C LYS A 392 3.67 21.59 -7.34
N ILE A 393 2.61 20.76 -7.36
CA ILE A 393 2.56 19.61 -6.43
C ILE A 393 3.62 18.54 -6.74
N GLN A 394 4.11 18.45 -8.00
CA GLN A 394 5.26 17.59 -8.31
C GLN A 394 6.53 18.13 -7.62
N ASP A 395 6.78 19.45 -7.73
CA ASP A 395 7.92 20.08 -7.07
C ASP A 395 7.85 19.88 -5.54
N TYR A 396 6.68 20.12 -4.94
CA TYR A 396 6.46 19.93 -3.51
C TYR A 396 6.66 18.46 -3.07
N LEU A 397 6.25 17.49 -3.89
CA LEU A 397 6.49 16.08 -3.59
C LEU A 397 7.99 15.79 -3.40
N TRP A 398 8.84 16.32 -4.29
CA TRP A 398 10.28 16.14 -4.21
C TRP A 398 10.87 16.86 -3.00
N GLU A 399 10.51 18.15 -2.80
CA GLU A 399 10.99 18.94 -1.67
C GLU A 399 10.62 18.31 -0.32
N LEU A 400 9.37 17.86 -0.18
CA LEU A 400 8.88 17.21 1.05
C LEU A 400 9.49 15.83 1.26
N SER A 401 9.66 15.05 0.21
CA SER A 401 10.35 13.76 0.30
C SER A 401 11.80 13.94 0.78
N ASP A 402 12.49 15.00 0.30
CA ASP A 402 13.85 15.33 0.74
C ASP A 402 13.89 15.80 2.20
N LEU A 403 12.97 16.70 2.57
CA LEU A 403 12.83 17.18 3.94
C LEU A 403 12.59 16.02 4.90
N MET A 404 11.60 15.18 4.63
CA MET A 404 11.25 14.04 5.47
C MET A 404 12.42 13.07 5.62
N PHE A 405 13.12 12.77 4.54
CA PHE A 405 14.30 11.89 4.61
C PHE A 405 15.41 12.49 5.49
N ASN A 406 15.72 13.76 5.34
CA ASN A 406 16.75 14.44 6.14
C ASN A 406 16.37 14.51 7.62
N LEU A 407 15.08 14.46 7.95
CA LEU A 407 14.54 14.34 9.31
C LEU A 407 14.53 12.88 9.84
N GLY A 408 15.01 11.92 9.04
CA GLY A 408 15.13 10.52 9.43
C GLY A 408 13.85 9.69 9.23
N VAL A 409 12.94 10.15 8.39
CA VAL A 409 11.78 9.35 7.95
C VAL A 409 12.26 8.30 6.95
N SER A 410 11.97 7.03 7.20
CA SER A 410 12.20 5.95 6.25
C SER A 410 11.06 5.90 5.23
N PRO A 411 11.32 6.01 3.93
CA PRO A 411 10.26 6.02 2.92
C PRO A 411 9.37 4.78 3.00
N TYR A 412 8.07 5.00 2.89
CA TYR A 412 7.09 3.93 2.83
C TYR A 412 7.14 3.20 1.48
N TRP A 413 6.98 3.92 0.41
CA TRP A 413 7.19 3.43 -0.93
C TRP A 413 8.15 4.32 -1.70
N ILE A 414 8.84 3.75 -2.65
CA ILE A 414 9.83 4.49 -3.42
C ILE A 414 9.42 4.66 -4.89
N GLY A 415 8.76 3.69 -5.51
CA GLY A 415 8.19 3.81 -6.86
C GLY A 415 8.99 4.73 -7.78
N HIS A 416 8.34 5.75 -8.34
CA HIS A 416 9.00 6.76 -9.18
C HIS A 416 10.04 7.63 -8.45
N LEU A 417 10.01 7.70 -7.12
CA LEU A 417 11.04 8.39 -6.32
C LEU A 417 12.35 7.60 -6.22
N ASN A 418 12.38 6.38 -6.74
CA ASN A 418 13.49 5.47 -6.60
C ASN A 418 14.84 6.02 -7.13
N PRO A 419 14.94 6.65 -8.31
CA PRO A 419 16.20 7.21 -8.80
C PRO A 419 16.81 8.24 -7.85
N TYR A 420 15.99 8.91 -7.06
CA TYR A 420 16.39 9.86 -6.05
C TYR A 420 16.93 9.15 -4.78
N TRP A 421 16.19 8.12 -4.31
CA TRP A 421 16.55 7.37 -3.10
C TRP A 421 17.84 6.56 -3.25
N LYS A 422 18.11 6.01 -4.43
CA LYS A 422 19.35 5.30 -4.74
C LYS A 422 20.61 6.02 -4.26
N LYS A 423 20.63 7.33 -4.46
CA LYS A 423 21.78 8.17 -4.10
C LYS A 423 21.93 8.36 -2.59
N LYS A 424 20.85 8.18 -1.82
CA LYS A 424 20.81 8.48 -0.38
C LYS A 424 20.97 7.25 0.51
N VAL A 425 20.47 6.08 0.09
CA VAL A 425 20.50 4.86 0.91
C VAL A 425 21.70 3.93 0.64
N GLY A 426 22.62 4.33 -0.21
CA GLY A 426 23.96 3.78 -0.34
C GLY A 426 24.03 2.26 -0.52
N ASN A 427 24.61 1.57 0.47
CA ASN A 427 24.88 0.13 0.42
C ASN A 427 23.64 -0.74 0.29
N PHE A 428 22.49 -0.32 0.84
CA PHE A 428 21.22 -1.03 0.69
C PHE A 428 20.89 -1.22 -0.79
N TYR A 429 20.96 -0.15 -1.56
CA TYR A 429 20.65 -0.20 -3.00
C TYR A 429 21.63 -1.07 -3.79
N ARG A 430 22.90 -1.05 -3.47
CA ARG A 430 23.92 -1.90 -4.14
C ARG A 430 23.64 -3.38 -3.94
N VAL A 431 23.14 -3.78 -2.76
CA VAL A 431 22.73 -5.17 -2.51
C VAL A 431 21.48 -5.50 -3.30
N TYR A 432 20.49 -4.60 -3.29
CA TYR A 432 19.26 -4.79 -4.04
C TYR A 432 19.51 -4.90 -5.57
N GLU A 433 20.37 -4.06 -6.13
CA GLU A 433 20.79 -4.15 -7.54
C GLU A 433 21.48 -5.49 -7.88
N ARG A 434 22.27 -6.05 -6.96
CA ARG A 434 22.88 -7.38 -7.15
C ARG A 434 21.81 -8.48 -7.18
N ILE A 435 20.82 -8.41 -6.28
CA ILE A 435 19.71 -9.35 -6.27
C ILE A 435 18.91 -9.23 -7.57
N LYS A 436 18.56 -8.01 -7.98
CA LYS A 436 17.89 -7.74 -9.26
C LYS A 436 18.66 -8.34 -10.43
N LYS A 437 19.96 -8.07 -10.54
CA LYS A 437 20.80 -8.58 -11.60
C LYS A 437 20.93 -10.11 -11.58
N GLY A 438 20.86 -10.72 -10.39
CA GLY A 438 20.87 -12.17 -10.24
C GLY A 438 19.59 -12.84 -10.74
N LEU A 439 18.42 -12.23 -10.45
CA LEU A 439 17.11 -12.78 -10.83
C LEU A 439 16.66 -12.32 -12.23
N ASP A 440 16.97 -11.10 -12.61
CA ASP A 440 16.57 -10.48 -13.89
C ASP A 440 17.80 -9.87 -14.61
N PRO A 441 18.71 -10.69 -15.10
CA PRO A 441 19.94 -10.23 -15.74
C PRO A 441 19.69 -9.38 -17.00
N ASP A 442 18.57 -9.64 -17.69
CA ASP A 442 18.16 -8.91 -18.89
C ASP A 442 17.40 -7.62 -18.60
N GLY A 443 17.03 -7.38 -17.32
CA GLY A 443 16.37 -6.16 -16.86
C GLY A 443 14.98 -5.95 -17.46
N ILE A 444 14.21 -7.02 -17.69
CA ILE A 444 12.90 -6.91 -18.36
C ILE A 444 11.76 -6.51 -17.44
N LEU A 445 11.82 -6.83 -16.12
CA LEU A 445 10.73 -6.53 -15.19
C LEU A 445 10.85 -5.12 -14.59
N ASN A 446 9.83 -4.29 -14.78
CA ASN A 446 9.70 -2.92 -14.28
C ASN A 446 11.03 -2.13 -14.36
N PRO A 447 11.68 -2.04 -15.55
CA PRO A 447 12.98 -1.38 -15.68
C PRO A 447 12.87 0.11 -15.36
N GLY A 448 13.90 0.63 -14.67
CA GLY A 448 13.95 2.02 -14.24
C GLY A 448 13.41 2.28 -12.83
N LEU A 449 12.68 1.32 -12.24
CA LEU A 449 12.27 1.41 -10.82
C LEU A 449 13.42 1.06 -9.87
N LEU A 450 14.45 0.34 -10.36
CA LEU A 450 15.65 -0.01 -9.61
C LEU A 450 16.90 0.52 -10.29
#